data_943646539f4f809e00064185bcabb22c
#
_entry.id   943646539f4f809e00064185bcabb22c
#
_cell.length_a   1.000
_cell.length_b   1.000
_cell.length_c   1.000
_cell.angle_alpha   90.00
_cell.angle_beta   90.00
_cell.angle_gamma   90.00
#
_symmetry.space_group_name_H-M   'P 1'
#
loop_
_entity.id
_entity.type
_entity.pdbx_description
1 polymer ?
#
loop_
_entity_poly.entity_id
_entity_poly.type
_entity_poly.pdbx_seq_one_letter_code
_entity_poly.pdbx_strand_id
1 'polypeptide(L)'
;MEFVLTIICEYISQCYITLLLLSALTVILIANRKTKIDGTQYVWAIMGLTFVVTSCEYLEYWCNTYDKPVWILYVKTALVYLIYPLVGLLELYLVVQIKHKVWIVIPYAMYSVLVLINMFGVPIIYMFYPSHSFAGGYLRILPAVMEFFYLILLMFYSPQFFKSGNYSKSLIVIFMVLATIITTLFEIGQIAVDHTDEIIAIDILVYYFYLAAIQTTNVQAELFERKLELEKAKTELAENRLALEESKTQTLMAQIQPHFINNSLMAIRARCFDYPEIYESITNFSRYLRSNFEAIGNTKLILFEHEMDNIEAYLSLERANFGDRLNIEYDIDFDDFLVPALSVQPLVENAVRHGVGTYDEGGTVTISVHRDGCSIIVEVCDNGIGRKDITEQQDKRRGIGIDNVRKRLSHMMDGRLDIISGENGTTARITITEPQVKKESEEK
;
A
#
# COMPACT_ATOMS: atom_id res chain seq x y z
N MET A 1 35.55 -51.04 9.47
CA MET A 1 35.31 -49.67 8.94
C MET A 1 35.08 -49.73 7.44
N GLU A 2 35.93 -50.42 6.66
CA GLU A 2 35.74 -50.55 5.19
C GLU A 2 34.40 -51.19 4.79
N PHE A 3 33.97 -52.27 5.45
CA PHE A 3 32.68 -52.93 5.18
C PHE A 3 31.47 -51.99 5.36
N VAL A 4 31.48 -51.16 6.44
CA VAL A 4 30.41 -50.20 6.69
C VAL A 4 30.43 -49.10 5.65
N LEU A 5 31.61 -48.65 5.21
CA LEU A 5 31.76 -47.63 4.19
C LEU A 5 31.24 -48.14 2.83
N THR A 6 31.53 -49.40 2.49
CA THR A 6 31.02 -50.04 1.28
C THR A 6 29.49 -50.08 1.26
N ILE A 7 28.86 -50.52 2.35
CA ILE A 7 27.37 -50.53 2.47
C ILE A 7 26.79 -49.14 2.31
N ILE A 8 27.40 -48.12 2.94
CA ILE A 8 26.92 -46.73 2.82
C ILE A 8 27.05 -46.22 1.35
N CYS A 9 28.18 -46.52 0.70
CA CYS A 9 28.37 -46.14 -0.70
C CYS A 9 27.38 -46.84 -1.64
N GLU A 10 27.12 -48.11 -1.44
CA GLU A 10 26.12 -48.88 -2.17
C GLU A 10 24.70 -48.33 -1.96
N TYR A 11 24.32 -48.05 -0.72
CA TYR A 11 23.03 -47.43 -0.37
C TYR A 11 22.84 -46.09 -1.09
N ILE A 12 23.84 -45.21 -0.97
CA ILE A 12 23.79 -43.89 -1.62
C ILE A 12 23.72 -44.07 -3.15
N SER A 13 24.49 -44.99 -3.73
CA SER A 13 24.49 -45.24 -5.17
C SER A 13 23.16 -45.75 -5.73
N GLN A 14 22.45 -46.57 -4.94
CA GLN A 14 21.15 -47.12 -5.34
C GLN A 14 19.99 -46.13 -5.17
N CYS A 15 20.03 -45.33 -4.09
CA CYS A 15 18.92 -44.51 -3.66
C CYS A 15 19.17 -42.99 -3.85
N TYR A 16 20.21 -42.61 -4.64
CA TYR A 16 20.69 -41.22 -4.65
C TYR A 16 19.64 -40.20 -5.12
N ILE A 17 18.76 -40.55 -6.06
CA ILE A 17 17.75 -39.65 -6.60
C ILE A 17 16.74 -39.30 -5.50
N THR A 18 16.15 -40.29 -4.87
CA THR A 18 15.18 -40.09 -3.78
C THR A 18 15.79 -39.34 -2.60
N LEU A 19 17.02 -39.72 -2.20
CA LEU A 19 17.75 -39.04 -1.12
C LEU A 19 18.04 -37.57 -1.47
N LEU A 20 18.37 -37.27 -2.71
CA LEU A 20 18.58 -35.89 -3.19
C LEU A 20 17.27 -35.09 -3.14
N LEU A 21 16.16 -35.64 -3.63
CA LEU A 21 14.84 -34.99 -3.60
C LEU A 21 14.37 -34.74 -2.18
N LEU A 22 14.48 -35.72 -1.28
CA LEU A 22 14.09 -35.58 0.13
C LEU A 22 14.99 -34.55 0.85
N SER A 23 16.30 -34.53 0.56
CA SER A 23 17.21 -33.54 1.14
C SER A 23 16.88 -32.12 0.65
N ALA A 24 16.59 -31.94 -0.63
CA ALA A 24 16.17 -30.66 -1.19
C ALA A 24 14.86 -30.17 -0.54
N LEU A 25 13.87 -31.05 -0.40
CA LEU A 25 12.60 -30.72 0.24
C LEU A 25 12.79 -30.38 1.72
N THR A 26 13.70 -31.10 2.41
CA THR A 26 14.05 -30.80 3.81
C THR A 26 14.61 -29.39 3.97
N VAL A 27 15.55 -28.99 3.10
CA VAL A 27 16.13 -27.63 3.10
C VAL A 27 15.06 -26.59 2.86
N ILE A 28 14.16 -26.81 1.90
CA ILE A 28 13.06 -25.90 1.58
C ILE A 28 12.08 -25.77 2.77
N LEU A 29 11.73 -26.88 3.41
CA LEU A 29 10.85 -26.88 4.59
C LEU A 29 11.46 -26.11 5.78
N ILE A 30 12.76 -26.28 6.01
CA ILE A 30 13.50 -25.57 7.06
C ILE A 30 13.57 -24.07 6.73
N ALA A 31 13.89 -23.71 5.48
CA ALA A 31 13.96 -22.32 5.03
C ALA A 31 12.60 -21.61 5.20
N ASN A 32 11.51 -22.31 4.92
CA ASN A 32 10.14 -21.79 5.03
C ASN A 32 9.49 -22.00 6.42
N ARG A 33 10.24 -22.39 7.43
CA ARG A 33 9.71 -22.68 8.78
C ARG A 33 8.91 -21.53 9.41
N LYS A 34 9.23 -20.29 9.05
CA LYS A 34 8.52 -19.10 9.56
C LYS A 34 7.16 -18.88 8.88
N THR A 35 6.97 -19.39 7.69
CA THR A 35 5.68 -19.33 6.97
C THR A 35 4.85 -20.52 7.42
N LYS A 36 3.76 -20.26 8.15
CA LYS A 36 2.81 -21.31 8.55
C LYS A 36 2.03 -21.78 7.33
N ILE A 37 2.52 -22.80 6.65
CA ILE A 37 1.82 -23.43 5.53
C ILE A 37 1.00 -24.59 6.10
N ASP A 38 -0.32 -24.54 5.91
CA ASP A 38 -1.22 -25.59 6.36
C ASP A 38 -0.89 -26.92 5.67
N GLY A 39 -0.90 -28.00 6.45
CA GLY A 39 -0.59 -29.33 5.93
C GLY A 39 0.90 -29.73 5.95
N THR A 40 1.82 -28.84 6.33
CA THR A 40 3.26 -29.14 6.42
C THR A 40 3.57 -30.39 7.27
N GLN A 41 2.76 -30.69 8.27
CA GLN A 41 2.88 -31.92 9.09
C GLN A 41 2.71 -33.18 8.25
N TYR A 42 1.80 -33.20 7.29
CA TYR A 42 1.61 -34.34 6.39
C TYR A 42 2.79 -34.49 5.43
N VAL A 43 3.36 -33.38 4.95
CA VAL A 43 4.57 -33.38 4.11
C VAL A 43 5.73 -34.05 4.87
N TRP A 44 5.98 -33.67 6.12
CA TRP A 44 7.01 -34.32 6.95
C TRP A 44 6.75 -35.80 7.15
N ALA A 45 5.49 -36.18 7.39
CA ALA A 45 5.12 -37.59 7.58
C ALA A 45 5.38 -38.41 6.30
N ILE A 46 4.95 -37.93 5.15
CA ILE A 46 5.15 -38.60 3.86
C ILE A 46 6.64 -38.70 3.54
N MET A 47 7.42 -37.63 3.73
CA MET A 47 8.88 -37.66 3.55
C MET A 47 9.55 -38.77 4.41
N GLY A 48 9.17 -38.87 5.68
CA GLY A 48 9.68 -39.91 6.57
C GLY A 48 9.32 -41.31 6.09
N LEU A 49 8.09 -41.52 5.63
CA LEU A 49 7.62 -42.78 5.07
C LEU A 49 8.32 -43.12 3.76
N THR A 50 8.50 -42.16 2.85
CA THR A 50 9.26 -42.36 1.60
C THR A 50 10.70 -42.76 1.89
N PHE A 51 11.37 -42.10 2.86
CA PHE A 51 12.72 -42.50 3.28
C PHE A 51 12.78 -43.96 3.80
N VAL A 52 11.75 -44.38 4.55
CA VAL A 52 11.65 -45.78 5.01
C VAL A 52 11.49 -46.77 3.84
N VAL A 53 10.63 -46.42 2.86
CA VAL A 53 10.43 -47.27 1.65
C VAL A 53 11.73 -47.41 0.87
N THR A 54 12.40 -46.29 0.54
CA THR A 54 13.71 -46.29 -0.14
C THR A 54 14.75 -47.12 0.61
N SER A 55 14.74 -47.07 1.94
CA SER A 55 15.62 -47.91 2.77
C SER A 55 15.25 -49.40 2.71
N CYS A 56 13.97 -49.72 2.59
CA CYS A 56 13.46 -51.07 2.39
C CYS A 56 13.87 -51.68 1.05
N GLU A 57 13.89 -50.88 -0.02
CA GLU A 57 14.35 -51.33 -1.35
C GLU A 57 15.82 -51.67 -1.34
N TYR A 58 16.64 -50.83 -0.73
CA TYR A 58 18.05 -51.18 -0.52
C TYR A 58 18.21 -52.44 0.36
N LEU A 59 17.38 -52.63 1.37
CA LEU A 59 17.40 -53.84 2.22
C LEU A 59 17.11 -55.12 1.41
N GLU A 60 16.22 -55.05 0.42
CA GLU A 60 15.97 -56.17 -0.51
C GLU A 60 17.20 -56.50 -1.36
N TYR A 61 17.82 -55.49 -1.99
CA TYR A 61 19.06 -55.63 -2.73
C TYR A 61 20.16 -56.27 -1.86
N TRP A 62 20.32 -55.76 -0.62
CA TRP A 62 21.30 -56.26 0.35
C TRP A 62 21.03 -57.72 0.76
N CYS A 63 19.77 -58.09 1.03
CA CYS A 63 19.39 -59.47 1.38
C CYS A 63 19.69 -60.43 0.21
N ASN A 64 19.39 -60.08 -0.99
CA ASN A 64 19.63 -60.92 -2.17
C ASN A 64 21.12 -61.04 -2.48
N THR A 65 21.90 -59.96 -2.34
CA THR A 65 23.34 -59.96 -2.62
C THR A 65 24.17 -60.77 -1.59
N TYR A 66 23.77 -60.66 -0.29
CA TYR A 66 24.54 -61.26 0.79
C TYR A 66 23.86 -62.49 1.44
N ASP A 67 22.88 -63.09 0.76
CA ASP A 67 22.18 -64.33 1.17
C ASP A 67 21.68 -64.29 2.61
N LYS A 68 20.88 -63.25 2.93
CA LYS A 68 20.35 -63.01 4.29
C LYS A 68 19.07 -63.83 4.54
N PRO A 69 18.70 -64.03 5.83
CA PRO A 69 17.49 -64.81 6.18
C PRO A 69 16.21 -64.24 5.55
N VAL A 70 15.41 -65.09 4.91
CA VAL A 70 14.17 -64.77 4.18
C VAL A 70 13.14 -64.00 5.01
N TRP A 71 13.11 -64.22 6.34
CA TRP A 71 12.18 -63.49 7.22
C TRP A 71 12.36 -61.96 7.15
N ILE A 72 13.57 -61.45 6.82
CA ILE A 72 13.85 -60.04 6.65
C ILE A 72 13.03 -59.50 5.45
N LEU A 73 12.94 -60.26 4.36
CA LEU A 73 12.13 -59.90 3.18
C LEU A 73 10.63 -59.86 3.49
N TYR A 74 10.14 -60.78 4.38
CA TYR A 74 8.75 -60.71 4.84
C TYR A 74 8.44 -59.43 5.60
N VAL A 75 9.34 -59.00 6.50
CA VAL A 75 9.19 -57.75 7.26
C VAL A 75 9.25 -56.52 6.33
N LYS A 76 10.28 -56.51 5.44
CA LYS A 76 10.46 -55.44 4.43
C LYS A 76 9.20 -55.24 3.58
N THR A 77 8.72 -56.34 2.99
CA THR A 77 7.55 -56.30 2.10
C THR A 77 6.27 -55.88 2.84
N ALA A 78 6.10 -56.37 4.07
CA ALA A 78 5.00 -55.90 4.91
C ALA A 78 5.05 -54.40 5.18
N LEU A 79 6.23 -53.84 5.48
CA LEU A 79 6.40 -52.39 5.66
C LEU A 79 6.07 -51.61 4.42
N VAL A 80 6.59 -52.01 3.25
CA VAL A 80 6.33 -51.34 1.97
C VAL A 80 4.85 -51.37 1.63
N TYR A 81 4.22 -52.53 1.75
CA TYR A 81 2.79 -52.69 1.48
C TYR A 81 1.89 -51.88 2.41
N LEU A 82 2.30 -51.67 3.69
CA LEU A 82 1.60 -50.79 4.61
C LEU A 82 1.79 -49.32 4.27
N ILE A 83 3.01 -48.93 3.82
CA ILE A 83 3.38 -47.52 3.64
C ILE A 83 2.72 -46.91 2.38
N TYR A 84 2.72 -47.60 1.22
CA TYR A 84 2.19 -47.04 0.00
C TYR A 84 0.71 -46.58 0.11
N PRO A 85 -0.23 -47.39 0.57
CA PRO A 85 -1.60 -46.90 0.78
C PRO A 85 -1.74 -45.84 1.88
N LEU A 86 -0.83 -45.88 2.89
CA LEU A 86 -0.78 -44.86 3.93
C LEU A 86 -0.34 -43.49 3.34
N VAL A 87 0.63 -43.49 2.45
CA VAL A 87 1.05 -42.26 1.71
C VAL A 87 -0.16 -41.68 0.95
N GLY A 88 -0.86 -42.51 0.16
CA GLY A 88 -2.07 -42.05 -0.55
C GLY A 88 -3.17 -41.50 0.37
N LEU A 89 -3.34 -42.08 1.56
CA LEU A 89 -4.23 -41.55 2.59
C LEU A 89 -3.75 -40.20 3.13
N LEU A 90 -2.46 -40.04 3.40
CA LEU A 90 -1.88 -38.77 3.86
C LEU A 90 -1.93 -37.68 2.79
N GLU A 91 -1.71 -38.02 1.52
CA GLU A 91 -1.90 -37.10 0.38
C GLU A 91 -3.35 -36.63 0.28
N LEU A 92 -4.32 -37.53 0.49
CA LEU A 92 -5.71 -37.16 0.53
C LEU A 92 -6.01 -36.15 1.67
N TYR A 93 -5.44 -36.35 2.86
CA TYR A 93 -5.54 -35.38 3.96
C TYR A 93 -4.84 -34.07 3.67
N LEU A 94 -3.68 -34.12 3.04
CA LEU A 94 -2.90 -32.93 2.65
C LEU A 94 -3.67 -32.06 1.63
N VAL A 95 -4.24 -32.70 0.59
CA VAL A 95 -4.86 -32.01 -0.54
C VAL A 95 -6.29 -31.54 -0.22
N VAL A 96 -7.10 -32.42 0.38
CA VAL A 96 -8.53 -32.19 0.56
C VAL A 96 -8.87 -31.61 1.94
N GLN A 97 -7.92 -31.65 2.89
CA GLN A 97 -8.09 -31.19 4.27
C GLN A 97 -9.36 -31.75 4.94
N ILE A 98 -9.59 -33.05 4.78
CA ILE A 98 -10.77 -33.73 5.27
C ILE A 98 -10.77 -33.75 6.80
N LYS A 99 -11.72 -33.07 7.43
CA LYS A 99 -11.92 -33.17 8.88
C LYS A 99 -12.85 -34.32 9.21
N HIS A 100 -12.34 -35.32 9.98
CA HIS A 100 -13.13 -36.36 10.67
C HIS A 100 -13.99 -37.31 9.81
N LYS A 101 -13.51 -37.76 8.65
CA LYS A 101 -14.20 -38.81 7.89
C LYS A 101 -13.60 -40.19 8.20
N VAL A 102 -13.99 -40.78 9.31
CA VAL A 102 -13.51 -42.11 9.81
C VAL A 102 -13.64 -43.21 8.76
N TRP A 103 -14.69 -43.16 7.92
CA TRP A 103 -14.92 -44.18 6.88
C TRP A 103 -13.80 -44.28 5.84
N ILE A 104 -12.97 -43.24 5.67
CA ILE A 104 -11.81 -43.25 4.76
C ILE A 104 -10.64 -44.07 5.34
N VAL A 105 -10.54 -44.14 6.66
CA VAL A 105 -9.45 -44.85 7.37
C VAL A 105 -9.78 -46.32 7.56
N ILE A 106 -11.06 -46.70 7.63
CA ILE A 106 -11.50 -48.07 7.86
C ILE A 106 -10.92 -49.06 6.84
N PRO A 107 -10.97 -48.82 5.50
CA PRO A 107 -10.39 -49.74 4.53
C PRO A 107 -8.89 -49.97 4.76
N TYR A 108 -8.15 -48.93 5.07
CA TYR A 108 -6.71 -49.06 5.40
C TYR A 108 -6.48 -49.88 6.66
N ALA A 109 -7.25 -49.69 7.73
CA ALA A 109 -7.14 -50.42 8.96
C ALA A 109 -7.42 -51.93 8.75
N MET A 110 -8.46 -52.26 7.98
CA MET A 110 -8.76 -53.66 7.64
C MET A 110 -7.64 -54.32 6.81
N TYR A 111 -7.16 -53.57 5.80
CA TYR A 111 -6.06 -54.00 4.96
C TYR A 111 -4.78 -54.24 5.77
N SER A 112 -4.44 -53.35 6.69
CA SER A 112 -3.27 -53.42 7.54
C SER A 112 -3.26 -54.72 8.38
N VAL A 113 -4.40 -55.16 8.89
CA VAL A 113 -4.54 -56.42 9.64
C VAL A 113 -4.18 -57.61 8.74
N LEU A 114 -4.62 -57.64 7.49
CA LEU A 114 -4.30 -58.71 6.54
C LEU A 114 -2.80 -58.77 6.22
N VAL A 115 -2.17 -57.62 6.02
CA VAL A 115 -0.71 -57.54 5.78
C VAL A 115 0.08 -58.05 6.99
N LEU A 116 -0.34 -57.65 8.21
CA LEU A 116 0.29 -58.12 9.43
C LEU A 116 0.14 -59.64 9.64
N ILE A 117 -1.01 -60.22 9.33
CA ILE A 117 -1.22 -61.66 9.37
C ILE A 117 -0.29 -62.38 8.37
N ASN A 118 -0.14 -61.80 7.17
CA ASN A 118 0.75 -62.36 6.14
C ASN A 118 2.23 -62.42 6.59
N MET A 119 2.67 -61.45 7.42
CA MET A 119 4.02 -61.43 7.96
C MET A 119 4.37 -62.65 8.83
N PHE A 120 3.37 -63.33 9.42
CA PHE A 120 3.52 -64.54 10.18
C PHE A 120 3.55 -65.83 9.30
N GLY A 121 3.74 -65.73 8.02
CA GLY A 121 3.94 -66.83 7.11
C GLY A 121 2.63 -67.40 6.51
N VAL A 122 1.49 -66.77 6.72
CA VAL A 122 0.23 -67.14 6.03
C VAL A 122 0.23 -66.48 4.64
N PRO A 123 0.28 -67.23 3.53
CA PRO A 123 0.47 -66.70 2.18
C PRO A 123 -0.81 -66.05 1.61
N ILE A 124 -1.31 -65.02 2.28
CA ILE A 124 -2.52 -64.31 1.88
C ILE A 124 -2.21 -63.38 0.71
N ILE A 125 -1.21 -62.50 0.83
CA ILE A 125 -0.89 -61.47 -0.14
C ILE A 125 0.39 -61.85 -0.90
N TYR A 126 1.44 -62.29 -0.16
CA TYR A 126 2.73 -62.62 -0.73
C TYR A 126 3.39 -63.77 0.06
N MET A 127 4.37 -64.43 -0.59
CA MET A 127 5.26 -65.36 0.08
C MET A 127 6.66 -65.34 -0.55
N PHE A 128 7.65 -65.79 0.21
CA PHE A 128 9.01 -65.95 -0.28
C PHE A 128 9.43 -67.42 -0.17
N TYR A 129 10.11 -67.89 -1.19
CA TYR A 129 10.77 -69.19 -1.17
C TYR A 129 12.13 -69.08 -0.45
N PRO A 130 12.72 -70.19 0.01
CA PRO A 130 14.07 -70.19 0.58
C PRO A 130 15.15 -69.61 -0.36
N SER A 131 14.90 -69.62 -1.66
CA SER A 131 15.74 -69.02 -2.69
C SER A 131 15.61 -67.51 -2.84
N HIS A 132 14.99 -66.82 -1.88
CA HIS A 132 14.65 -65.40 -1.92
C HIS A 132 13.67 -64.99 -3.05
N SER A 133 13.18 -65.94 -3.82
CA SER A 133 12.26 -65.65 -4.91
C SER A 133 10.85 -65.28 -4.34
N PHE A 134 10.31 -64.21 -4.84
CA PHE A 134 8.98 -63.72 -4.48
C PHE A 134 7.90 -64.53 -5.22
N ALA A 135 6.79 -64.80 -4.54
CA ALA A 135 5.57 -65.33 -5.14
C ALA A 135 4.34 -64.62 -4.58
N GLY A 136 3.36 -64.32 -5.43
CA GLY A 136 2.10 -63.72 -5.02
C GLY A 136 1.21 -64.74 -4.28
N GLY A 137 0.57 -64.31 -3.19
CA GLY A 137 -0.45 -65.06 -2.49
C GLY A 137 -1.82 -64.99 -3.17
N TYR A 138 -2.86 -65.50 -2.48
CA TYR A 138 -4.23 -65.49 -3.01
C TYR A 138 -4.81 -64.10 -3.30
N LEU A 139 -4.42 -63.10 -2.50
CA LEU A 139 -4.86 -61.70 -2.62
C LEU A 139 -3.72 -60.80 -3.08
N ARG A 140 -2.83 -61.25 -3.95
CA ARG A 140 -1.63 -60.53 -4.42
C ARG A 140 -1.90 -59.17 -5.01
N ILE A 141 -3.12 -58.92 -5.49
CA ILE A 141 -3.52 -57.64 -6.13
C ILE A 141 -4.00 -56.62 -5.07
N LEU A 142 -4.24 -57.04 -3.83
CA LEU A 142 -4.84 -56.20 -2.79
C LEU A 142 -4.05 -54.92 -2.47
N PRO A 143 -2.71 -54.93 -2.39
CA PRO A 143 -1.90 -53.72 -2.19
C PRO A 143 -2.17 -52.66 -3.29
N ALA A 144 -2.14 -53.04 -4.55
CA ALA A 144 -2.42 -52.16 -5.67
C ALA A 144 -3.87 -51.64 -5.63
N VAL A 145 -4.85 -52.48 -5.30
CA VAL A 145 -6.24 -52.08 -5.14
C VAL A 145 -6.39 -50.98 -4.05
N MET A 146 -5.66 -51.11 -2.94
CA MET A 146 -5.71 -50.13 -1.85
C MET A 146 -5.03 -48.81 -2.23
N GLU A 147 -3.95 -48.86 -2.97
CA GLU A 147 -3.29 -47.66 -3.52
C GLU A 147 -4.21 -46.94 -4.51
N PHE A 148 -4.71 -47.64 -5.50
CA PHE A 148 -5.67 -47.09 -6.49
C PHE A 148 -6.95 -46.54 -5.82
N PHE A 149 -7.40 -47.13 -4.73
CA PHE A 149 -8.57 -46.66 -3.99
C PHE A 149 -8.34 -45.21 -3.48
N TYR A 150 -7.21 -44.90 -2.89
CA TYR A 150 -6.91 -43.55 -2.40
C TYR A 150 -6.64 -42.57 -3.56
N LEU A 151 -6.01 -43.01 -4.64
CA LEU A 151 -5.82 -42.20 -5.84
C LEU A 151 -7.16 -41.87 -6.53
N ILE A 152 -8.08 -42.82 -6.60
CA ILE A 152 -9.45 -42.58 -7.11
C ILE A 152 -10.20 -41.61 -6.21
N LEU A 153 -10.10 -41.72 -4.89
CA LEU A 153 -10.69 -40.76 -3.98
C LEU A 153 -10.10 -39.35 -4.17
N LEU A 154 -8.80 -39.25 -4.33
CA LEU A 154 -8.12 -37.99 -4.59
C LEU A 154 -8.61 -37.35 -5.91
N MET A 155 -8.73 -38.15 -6.96
CA MET A 155 -9.29 -37.74 -8.24
C MET A 155 -10.77 -37.33 -8.13
N PHE A 156 -11.57 -38.04 -7.34
CA PHE A 156 -12.99 -37.73 -7.14
C PHE A 156 -13.21 -36.38 -6.43
N TYR A 157 -12.32 -36.00 -5.51
CA TYR A 157 -12.37 -34.71 -4.84
C TYR A 157 -11.79 -33.56 -5.69
N SER A 158 -10.93 -33.83 -6.68
CA SER A 158 -10.28 -32.83 -7.53
C SER A 158 -11.28 -31.88 -8.25
N PRO A 159 -12.44 -32.31 -8.82
CA PRO A 159 -13.39 -31.42 -9.46
C PRO A 159 -13.99 -30.35 -8.57
N GLN A 160 -13.99 -30.53 -7.25
CA GLN A 160 -14.47 -29.52 -6.32
C GLN A 160 -13.60 -28.25 -6.36
N PHE A 161 -12.32 -28.38 -6.67
CA PHE A 161 -11.40 -27.24 -6.82
C PHE A 161 -11.65 -26.46 -8.10
N PHE A 162 -12.11 -27.10 -9.17
CA PHE A 162 -12.56 -26.40 -10.39
C PHE A 162 -13.77 -25.51 -10.10
N LYS A 163 -14.75 -26.01 -9.35
CA LYS A 163 -15.95 -25.25 -8.97
C LYS A 163 -15.63 -24.05 -8.08
N SER A 164 -14.57 -24.13 -7.27
CA SER A 164 -14.12 -23.02 -6.40
C SER A 164 -13.17 -22.03 -7.10
N GLY A 165 -12.92 -22.18 -8.40
CA GLY A 165 -12.01 -21.31 -9.17
C GLY A 165 -10.52 -21.64 -9.01
N ASN A 166 -10.14 -22.66 -8.24
CA ASN A 166 -8.77 -23.07 -8.01
C ASN A 166 -8.24 -24.05 -9.07
N TYR A 167 -8.24 -23.63 -10.33
CA TYR A 167 -7.84 -24.47 -11.48
C TYR A 167 -6.42 -25.05 -11.31
N SER A 168 -5.47 -24.25 -10.83
CA SER A 168 -4.08 -24.67 -10.62
C SER A 168 -3.97 -25.84 -9.63
N LYS A 169 -4.75 -25.80 -8.54
CA LYS A 169 -4.80 -26.89 -7.57
C LYS A 169 -5.31 -28.19 -8.19
N SER A 170 -6.38 -28.11 -8.97
CA SER A 170 -6.94 -29.28 -9.68
C SER A 170 -5.95 -29.88 -10.66
N LEU A 171 -5.25 -29.05 -11.46
CA LEU A 171 -4.28 -29.52 -12.43
C LEU A 171 -3.10 -30.25 -11.78
N ILE A 172 -2.58 -29.73 -10.66
CA ILE A 172 -1.48 -30.34 -9.91
C ILE A 172 -1.92 -31.69 -9.34
N VAL A 173 -3.10 -31.76 -8.74
CA VAL A 173 -3.63 -33.01 -8.18
C VAL A 173 -3.85 -34.06 -9.27
N ILE A 174 -4.37 -33.66 -10.43
CA ILE A 174 -4.54 -34.57 -11.58
C ILE A 174 -3.16 -35.05 -12.06
N PHE A 175 -2.18 -34.17 -12.15
CA PHE A 175 -0.79 -34.54 -12.52
C PHE A 175 -0.23 -35.58 -11.54
N MET A 176 -0.30 -35.36 -10.23
CA MET A 176 0.15 -36.29 -9.20
C MET A 176 -0.49 -37.67 -9.36
N VAL A 177 -1.83 -37.71 -9.45
CA VAL A 177 -2.57 -38.96 -9.62
C VAL A 177 -2.20 -39.69 -10.89
N LEU A 178 -2.07 -38.98 -12.01
CA LEU A 178 -1.65 -39.59 -13.29
C LEU A 178 -0.22 -40.11 -13.27
N ALA A 179 0.71 -39.34 -12.67
CA ALA A 179 2.10 -39.75 -12.54
C ALA A 179 2.22 -41.06 -11.76
N THR A 180 1.58 -41.12 -10.57
CA THR A 180 1.59 -42.33 -9.75
C THR A 180 0.93 -43.51 -10.45
N ILE A 181 -0.25 -43.33 -11.10
CA ILE A 181 -0.93 -44.40 -11.84
C ILE A 181 -0.03 -44.96 -12.96
N ILE A 182 0.59 -44.09 -13.74
CA ILE A 182 1.45 -44.49 -14.86
C ILE A 182 2.64 -45.31 -14.33
N THR A 183 3.30 -44.84 -13.26
CA THR A 183 4.44 -45.54 -12.67
C THR A 183 4.03 -46.91 -12.12
N THR A 184 2.97 -47.00 -11.35
CA THR A 184 2.46 -48.28 -10.80
C THR A 184 2.06 -49.26 -11.92
N LEU A 185 1.48 -48.77 -13.03
CA LEU A 185 1.18 -49.63 -14.20
C LEU A 185 2.44 -50.15 -14.88
N PHE A 186 3.52 -49.36 -15.00
CA PHE A 186 4.78 -49.78 -15.56
C PHE A 186 5.50 -50.85 -14.69
N GLU A 187 5.40 -50.68 -13.36
CA GLU A 187 5.93 -51.67 -12.42
C GLU A 187 5.14 -53.01 -12.48
N ILE A 188 3.80 -52.96 -12.48
CA ILE A 188 2.96 -54.15 -12.66
C ILE A 188 3.24 -54.85 -13.99
N GLY A 189 3.47 -54.07 -15.05
CA GLY A 189 3.83 -54.57 -16.38
C GLY A 189 5.26 -55.07 -16.53
N GLN A 190 6.10 -54.96 -15.49
CA GLN A 190 7.54 -55.23 -15.53
C GLN A 190 8.31 -54.52 -16.64
N ILE A 191 7.80 -53.32 -17.03
CA ILE A 191 8.39 -52.47 -18.07
C ILE A 191 9.47 -51.56 -17.48
N ALA A 192 9.30 -51.15 -16.22
CA ALA A 192 10.26 -50.31 -15.48
C ALA A 192 10.63 -51.00 -14.16
N VAL A 193 11.79 -50.63 -13.66
CA VAL A 193 12.23 -51.00 -12.31
C VAL A 193 11.49 -50.08 -11.32
N ASP A 194 11.39 -50.49 -10.06
CA ASP A 194 10.69 -49.84 -8.96
C ASP A 194 11.11 -48.35 -8.82
N HIS A 195 10.21 -47.41 -9.17
CA HIS A 195 10.44 -45.96 -9.15
C HIS A 195 9.33 -45.21 -8.41
N THR A 196 8.42 -45.91 -7.73
CA THR A 196 7.26 -45.31 -7.06
C THR A 196 7.68 -44.34 -5.97
N ASP A 197 8.75 -44.60 -5.21
CA ASP A 197 9.24 -43.71 -4.16
C ASP A 197 9.80 -42.38 -4.70
N GLU A 198 10.45 -42.41 -5.86
CA GLU A 198 10.91 -41.20 -6.58
C GLU A 198 9.73 -40.32 -7.02
N ILE A 199 8.68 -40.92 -7.57
CA ILE A 199 7.48 -40.21 -7.99
C ILE A 199 6.76 -39.60 -6.80
N ILE A 200 6.62 -40.33 -5.69
CA ILE A 200 6.06 -39.78 -4.44
C ILE A 200 6.86 -38.58 -3.96
N ALA A 201 8.19 -38.65 -3.99
CA ALA A 201 9.05 -37.53 -3.59
C ALA A 201 8.87 -36.30 -4.50
N ILE A 202 8.72 -36.51 -5.82
CA ILE A 202 8.45 -35.45 -6.80
C ILE A 202 7.06 -34.84 -6.57
N ASP A 203 6.04 -35.66 -6.39
CA ASP A 203 4.65 -35.23 -6.20
C ASP A 203 4.52 -34.35 -4.96
N ILE A 204 5.14 -34.73 -3.84
CA ILE A 204 5.15 -33.94 -2.62
C ILE A 204 5.91 -32.63 -2.83
N LEU A 205 7.04 -32.66 -3.51
CA LEU A 205 7.84 -31.48 -3.81
C LEU A 205 7.03 -30.45 -4.63
N VAL A 206 6.40 -30.91 -5.72
CA VAL A 206 5.55 -30.08 -6.60
C VAL A 206 4.37 -29.51 -5.82
N TYR A 207 3.69 -30.34 -5.03
CA TYR A 207 2.54 -29.87 -4.24
C TYR A 207 2.96 -28.89 -3.14
N TYR A 208 4.08 -29.11 -2.48
CA TYR A 208 4.61 -28.17 -1.50
C TYR A 208 4.98 -26.81 -2.11
N PHE A 209 5.62 -26.79 -3.28
CA PHE A 209 5.87 -25.53 -4.00
C PHE A 209 4.59 -24.79 -4.33
N TYR A 210 3.56 -25.50 -4.74
CA TYR A 210 2.25 -24.91 -4.98
C TYR A 210 1.65 -24.28 -3.71
N LEU A 211 1.70 -24.99 -2.57
CA LEU A 211 1.23 -24.46 -1.29
C LEU A 211 2.02 -23.22 -0.87
N ALA A 212 3.33 -23.24 -1.02
CA ALA A 212 4.21 -22.10 -0.71
C ALA A 212 3.91 -20.90 -1.59
N ALA A 213 3.67 -21.10 -2.89
CA ALA A 213 3.33 -20.04 -3.84
C ALA A 213 1.99 -19.38 -3.47
N ILE A 214 0.95 -20.16 -3.18
CA ILE A 214 -0.36 -19.63 -2.73
C ILE A 214 -0.22 -18.84 -1.44
N GLN A 215 0.49 -19.38 -0.45
CA GLN A 215 0.69 -18.71 0.82
C GLN A 215 1.39 -17.36 0.63
N THR A 216 2.43 -17.32 -0.22
CA THR A 216 3.13 -16.08 -0.55
C THR A 216 2.19 -15.06 -1.19
N THR A 217 1.35 -15.49 -2.14
CA THR A 217 0.38 -14.62 -2.82
C THR A 217 -0.66 -14.07 -1.83
N ASN A 218 -1.17 -14.91 -0.92
CA ASN A 218 -2.16 -14.48 0.09
C ASN A 218 -1.55 -13.45 1.06
N VAL A 219 -0.31 -13.68 1.52
CA VAL A 219 0.40 -12.74 2.40
C VAL A 219 0.67 -11.42 1.69
N GLN A 220 1.04 -11.44 0.41
CA GLN A 220 1.23 -10.23 -0.38
C GLN A 220 -0.09 -9.45 -0.55
N ALA A 221 -1.20 -10.13 -0.80
CA ALA A 221 -2.52 -9.51 -0.90
C ALA A 221 -2.93 -8.84 0.42
N GLU A 222 -2.76 -9.52 1.55
CA GLU A 222 -3.05 -8.95 2.88
C GLU A 222 -2.16 -7.74 3.19
N LEU A 223 -0.87 -7.81 2.87
CA LEU A 223 0.04 -6.68 3.04
C LEU A 223 -0.33 -5.48 2.17
N PHE A 224 -0.80 -5.73 0.95
CA PHE A 224 -1.28 -4.68 0.06
C PHE A 224 -2.53 -3.99 0.60
N GLU A 225 -3.51 -4.76 1.07
CA GLU A 225 -4.73 -4.21 1.71
C GLU A 225 -4.38 -3.35 2.93
N ARG A 226 -3.51 -3.85 3.81
CA ARG A 226 -3.07 -3.09 5.01
C ARG A 226 -2.33 -1.79 4.64
N LYS A 227 -1.52 -1.81 3.57
CA LYS A 227 -0.88 -0.59 3.07
C LYS A 227 -1.89 0.42 2.58
N LEU A 228 -2.91 -0.01 1.85
CA LEU A 228 -3.97 0.85 1.36
C LEU A 228 -4.77 1.49 2.49
N GLU A 229 -5.11 0.72 3.53
CA GLU A 229 -5.78 1.23 4.74
C GLU A 229 -4.92 2.27 5.47
N LEU A 230 -3.62 1.99 5.61
CA LEU A 230 -2.68 2.93 6.23
C LEU A 230 -2.59 4.26 5.47
N GLU A 231 -2.54 4.21 4.14
CA GLU A 231 -2.51 5.44 3.32
C GLU A 231 -3.82 6.24 3.44
N LYS A 232 -4.98 5.57 3.46
CA LYS A 232 -6.27 6.24 3.71
C LYS A 232 -6.29 6.92 5.09
N ALA A 233 -5.85 6.22 6.14
CA ALA A 233 -5.81 6.78 7.48
C ALA A 233 -4.85 7.97 7.60
N LYS A 234 -3.71 7.95 6.88
CA LYS A 234 -2.79 9.11 6.81
C LYS A 234 -3.41 10.32 6.14
N THR A 235 -4.14 10.12 5.03
CA THR A 235 -4.83 11.19 4.33
C THR A 235 -5.90 11.83 5.22
N GLU A 236 -6.74 11.03 5.85
CA GLU A 236 -7.75 11.49 6.80
C GLU A 236 -7.14 12.26 7.99
N LEU A 237 -6.03 11.76 8.53
CA LEU A 237 -5.31 12.45 9.60
C LEU A 237 -4.76 13.81 9.16
N ALA A 238 -4.25 13.92 7.93
CA ALA A 238 -3.76 15.17 7.37
C ALA A 238 -4.91 16.19 7.19
N GLU A 239 -6.05 15.77 6.66
CA GLU A 239 -7.24 16.60 6.51
C GLU A 239 -7.77 17.09 7.87
N ASN A 240 -7.86 16.21 8.86
CA ASN A 240 -8.29 16.57 10.21
C ASN A 240 -7.32 17.55 10.90
N ARG A 241 -6.01 17.44 10.66
CA ARG A 241 -5.03 18.40 11.17
C ARG A 241 -5.22 19.78 10.55
N LEU A 242 -5.42 19.86 9.24
CA LEU A 242 -5.68 21.12 8.55
C LEU A 242 -6.96 21.79 9.10
N ALA A 243 -8.06 21.04 9.20
CA ALA A 243 -9.31 21.54 9.76
C ALA A 243 -9.16 22.03 11.22
N LEU A 244 -8.35 21.33 12.02
CA LEU A 244 -8.05 21.74 13.39
C LEU A 244 -7.23 23.03 13.45
N GLU A 245 -6.25 23.21 12.58
CA GLU A 245 -5.46 24.44 12.50
C GLU A 245 -6.31 25.63 12.06
N GLU A 246 -7.18 25.44 11.07
CA GLU A 246 -8.14 26.45 10.64
C GLU A 246 -9.10 26.84 11.78
N SER A 247 -9.66 25.85 12.48
CA SER A 247 -10.54 26.10 13.64
C SER A 247 -9.84 26.84 14.78
N LYS A 248 -8.58 26.47 15.09
CA LYS A 248 -7.77 27.20 16.08
C LYS A 248 -7.55 28.66 15.68
N THR A 249 -7.22 28.89 14.42
CA THR A 249 -7.01 30.24 13.88
C THR A 249 -8.30 31.08 13.99
N GLN A 250 -9.44 30.51 13.62
CA GLN A 250 -10.76 31.17 13.77
C GLN A 250 -11.07 31.48 15.23
N THR A 251 -10.78 30.54 16.16
CA THR A 251 -11.01 30.72 17.59
C THR A 251 -10.15 31.85 18.17
N LEU A 252 -8.86 31.88 17.78
CA LEU A 252 -7.95 32.94 18.19
C LEU A 252 -8.41 34.32 17.66
N MET A 253 -8.88 34.39 16.43
CA MET A 253 -9.43 35.61 15.85
C MET A 253 -10.73 36.07 16.50
N ALA A 254 -11.60 35.12 16.90
CA ALA A 254 -12.83 35.45 17.64
C ALA A 254 -12.57 35.98 19.07
N GLN A 255 -11.42 35.66 19.67
CA GLN A 255 -11.01 36.21 20.99
C GLN A 255 -10.62 37.69 20.90
N ILE A 256 -10.20 38.20 19.74
CA ILE A 256 -10.04 39.61 19.47
C ILE A 256 -11.46 40.19 19.26
N GLN A 257 -12.15 40.56 20.30
CA GLN A 257 -13.54 41.08 20.21
C GLN A 257 -13.61 42.32 19.29
N PRO A 258 -13.88 42.19 17.96
CA PRO A 258 -13.91 43.32 17.03
C PRO A 258 -14.91 44.39 17.46
N HIS A 259 -16.02 43.93 18.03
CA HIS A 259 -17.06 44.79 18.57
C HIS A 259 -16.60 45.65 19.75
N PHE A 260 -15.76 45.08 20.66
CA PHE A 260 -15.22 45.84 21.78
C PHE A 260 -14.27 46.95 21.32
N ILE A 261 -13.38 46.63 20.34
CA ILE A 261 -12.46 47.62 19.76
C ILE A 261 -13.22 48.73 19.07
N ASN A 262 -14.20 48.41 18.22
CA ASN A 262 -15.04 49.41 17.54
C ASN A 262 -15.80 50.29 18.53
N ASN A 263 -16.42 49.71 19.58
CA ASN A 263 -17.15 50.49 20.61
C ASN A 263 -16.23 51.42 21.40
N SER A 264 -15.03 50.97 21.71
CA SER A 264 -14.02 51.78 22.39
C SER A 264 -13.57 52.98 21.53
N LEU A 265 -13.33 52.74 20.25
CA LEU A 265 -12.97 53.80 19.31
C LEU A 265 -14.12 54.79 19.11
N MET A 266 -15.38 54.31 19.03
CA MET A 266 -16.57 55.21 18.96
C MET A 266 -16.69 56.05 20.21
N ALA A 267 -16.43 55.50 21.42
CA ALA A 267 -16.49 56.26 22.65
C ALA A 267 -15.39 57.36 22.70
N ILE A 268 -14.18 57.06 22.23
CA ILE A 268 -13.07 58.02 22.12
C ILE A 268 -13.44 59.13 21.09
N ARG A 269 -13.92 58.72 19.92
CA ARG A 269 -14.35 59.66 18.85
C ARG A 269 -15.38 60.67 19.33
N ALA A 270 -16.39 60.18 20.11
CA ALA A 270 -17.44 61.05 20.64
C ALA A 270 -16.89 62.13 21.58
N ARG A 271 -15.71 61.90 22.26
CA ARG A 271 -15.06 62.90 23.13
C ARG A 271 -14.14 63.87 22.37
N CYS A 272 -13.83 63.56 21.12
CA CYS A 272 -12.95 64.39 20.27
C CYS A 272 -13.72 65.23 19.25
N PHE A 273 -15.03 65.44 19.49
CA PHE A 273 -15.89 66.17 18.54
C PHE A 273 -15.40 67.60 18.26
N ASP A 274 -14.81 68.26 19.27
CA ASP A 274 -14.28 69.61 19.13
C ASP A 274 -12.87 69.66 18.46
N TYR A 275 -12.31 68.51 18.12
CA TYR A 275 -11.01 68.37 17.46
C TYR A 275 -11.15 67.62 16.11
N PRO A 276 -11.48 68.35 15.02
CA PRO A 276 -11.82 67.76 13.72
C PRO A 276 -10.79 66.78 13.19
N GLU A 277 -9.51 67.07 13.26
CA GLU A 277 -8.40 66.22 12.79
C GLU A 277 -8.34 64.90 13.56
N ILE A 278 -8.50 64.93 14.89
CA ILE A 278 -8.48 63.73 15.69
C ILE A 278 -9.76 62.91 15.47
N TYR A 279 -10.89 63.57 15.31
CA TYR A 279 -12.18 62.91 15.04
C TYR A 279 -12.13 62.17 13.70
N GLU A 280 -11.57 62.77 12.65
CA GLU A 280 -11.39 62.14 11.35
C GLU A 280 -10.42 60.98 11.40
N SER A 281 -9.27 61.15 12.04
CA SER A 281 -8.27 60.06 12.22
C SER A 281 -8.89 58.85 12.93
N ILE A 282 -9.65 59.03 14.00
CA ILE A 282 -10.32 57.92 14.70
C ILE A 282 -11.40 57.28 13.81
N THR A 283 -12.10 58.06 13.01
CA THR A 283 -13.09 57.55 12.08
C THR A 283 -12.46 56.67 11.00
N ASN A 284 -11.35 57.10 10.40
CA ASN A 284 -10.63 56.38 9.39
C ASN A 284 -9.98 55.10 10.00
N PHE A 285 -9.42 55.19 11.22
CA PHE A 285 -8.90 54.02 11.90
C PHE A 285 -9.98 52.99 12.23
N SER A 286 -11.17 53.44 12.68
CA SER A 286 -12.32 52.52 12.89
C SER A 286 -12.78 51.85 11.61
N ARG A 287 -12.79 52.56 10.48
CA ARG A 287 -13.14 52.03 9.16
C ARG A 287 -12.11 50.97 8.73
N TYR A 288 -10.82 51.30 8.80
CA TYR A 288 -9.72 50.39 8.48
C TYR A 288 -9.74 49.09 9.29
N LEU A 289 -9.93 49.18 10.62
CA LEU A 289 -10.02 48.01 11.48
C LEU A 289 -11.25 47.15 11.16
N ARG A 290 -12.41 47.75 10.97
CA ARG A 290 -13.64 47.03 10.62
C ARG A 290 -13.48 46.25 9.34
N SER A 291 -12.98 46.89 8.29
CA SER A 291 -12.72 46.26 6.99
C SER A 291 -11.76 45.07 7.12
N ASN A 292 -10.67 45.22 7.87
CA ASN A 292 -9.72 44.14 8.10
C ASN A 292 -10.37 42.95 8.86
N PHE A 293 -11.22 43.20 9.88
CA PHE A 293 -11.91 42.13 10.59
C PHE A 293 -12.99 41.44 9.72
N GLU A 294 -13.71 42.19 8.90
CA GLU A 294 -14.73 41.66 7.99
C GLU A 294 -14.11 40.81 6.88
N ALA A 295 -12.89 41.14 6.45
CA ALA A 295 -12.17 40.41 5.43
C ALA A 295 -11.51 39.10 5.98
N ILE A 296 -11.32 38.99 7.29
CA ILE A 296 -10.81 37.76 7.94
C ILE A 296 -11.94 36.73 7.95
N GLY A 297 -11.80 35.67 7.18
CA GLY A 297 -12.80 34.60 7.01
C GLY A 297 -13.83 34.84 5.92
N ASN A 298 -13.78 35.99 5.23
CA ASN A 298 -14.66 36.28 4.10
C ASN A 298 -14.01 35.79 2.78
N THR A 299 -14.65 34.82 2.15
CA THR A 299 -14.23 34.26 0.84
C THR A 299 -15.02 34.88 -0.32
N LYS A 300 -15.64 36.05 -0.14
CA LYS A 300 -16.41 36.71 -1.18
C LYS A 300 -15.57 37.74 -1.93
N LEU A 301 -15.88 37.91 -3.23
CA LEU A 301 -15.37 39.00 -4.03
C LEU A 301 -16.11 40.28 -3.62
N ILE A 302 -15.42 41.42 -3.62
CA ILE A 302 -15.96 42.77 -3.40
C ILE A 302 -15.68 43.62 -4.61
N LEU A 303 -16.42 44.71 -4.79
CA LEU A 303 -16.10 45.72 -5.80
C LEU A 303 -14.78 46.39 -5.48
N PHE A 304 -13.99 46.67 -6.49
CA PHE A 304 -12.70 47.36 -6.34
C PHE A 304 -12.86 48.74 -5.69
N GLU A 305 -13.95 49.45 -5.98
CA GLU A 305 -14.33 50.71 -5.31
C GLU A 305 -14.33 50.53 -3.76
N HIS A 306 -14.90 49.46 -3.25
CA HIS A 306 -14.90 49.19 -1.79
C HIS A 306 -13.51 48.86 -1.23
N GLU A 307 -12.65 48.22 -2.01
CA GLU A 307 -11.25 48.00 -1.63
C GLU A 307 -10.51 49.33 -1.56
N MET A 308 -10.79 50.24 -2.54
CA MET A 308 -10.21 51.58 -2.58
C MET A 308 -10.67 52.45 -1.41
N ASP A 309 -11.95 52.41 -0.99
CA ASP A 309 -12.42 53.08 0.21
C ASP A 309 -11.63 52.72 1.45
N ASN A 310 -11.25 51.46 1.57
CA ASN A 310 -10.44 50.94 2.69
C ASN A 310 -8.99 51.41 2.58
N ILE A 311 -8.43 51.40 1.39
CA ILE A 311 -7.09 51.90 1.08
C ILE A 311 -7.01 53.40 1.40
N GLU A 312 -8.00 54.20 1.02
CA GLU A 312 -8.05 55.62 1.33
C GLU A 312 -8.12 55.90 2.82
N ALA A 313 -8.92 55.10 3.59
CA ALA A 313 -8.94 55.18 5.05
C ALA A 313 -7.56 54.92 5.67
N TYR A 314 -6.84 53.94 5.18
CA TYR A 314 -5.46 53.66 5.59
C TYR A 314 -4.50 54.78 5.21
N LEU A 315 -4.51 55.21 3.95
CA LEU A 315 -3.63 56.27 3.46
C LEU A 315 -3.83 57.60 4.17
N SER A 316 -5.07 57.92 4.57
CA SER A 316 -5.40 59.10 5.36
C SER A 316 -4.69 59.03 6.75
N LEU A 317 -4.61 57.86 7.38
CA LEU A 317 -3.90 57.68 8.65
C LEU A 317 -2.40 57.84 8.45
N GLU A 318 -1.84 57.28 7.38
CA GLU A 318 -0.41 57.37 7.11
C GLU A 318 0.00 58.80 6.69
N ARG A 319 -0.86 59.53 5.99
CA ARG A 319 -0.63 60.99 5.72
C ARG A 319 -0.55 61.79 7.02
N ALA A 320 -1.35 61.46 8.03
CA ALA A 320 -1.27 62.11 9.34
C ALA A 320 0.08 61.81 10.03
N ASN A 321 0.66 60.63 9.81
CA ASN A 321 1.95 60.22 10.37
C ASN A 321 3.17 60.80 9.61
N PHE A 322 3.13 60.77 8.26
CA PHE A 322 4.27 61.13 7.40
C PHE A 322 4.22 62.59 6.95
N GLY A 323 3.05 63.27 7.01
CA GLY A 323 2.86 64.64 6.52
C GLY A 323 3.16 64.76 5.03
N ASP A 324 3.86 65.82 4.63
CA ASP A 324 4.23 66.12 3.24
C ASP A 324 5.23 65.14 2.64
N ARG A 325 5.79 64.21 3.43
CA ARG A 325 6.72 63.18 2.97
C ARG A 325 6.04 62.03 2.22
N LEU A 326 4.73 61.81 2.35
CA LEU A 326 3.97 60.81 1.63
C LEU A 326 3.13 61.43 0.52
N ASN A 327 3.57 61.31 -0.72
CA ASN A 327 2.77 61.67 -1.89
C ASN A 327 2.03 60.43 -2.43
N ILE A 328 0.76 60.57 -2.81
CA ILE A 328 -0.08 59.49 -3.35
C ILE A 328 -0.68 59.96 -4.67
N GLU A 329 -0.47 59.17 -5.70
CA GLU A 329 -0.97 59.42 -7.05
C GLU A 329 -1.92 58.29 -7.46
N TYR A 330 -3.01 58.67 -8.14
CA TYR A 330 -4.02 57.74 -8.64
C TYR A 330 -4.11 57.88 -10.16
N ASP A 331 -4.03 56.74 -10.87
CA ASP A 331 -4.19 56.64 -12.31
C ASP A 331 -5.17 55.49 -12.60
N ILE A 332 -6.45 55.72 -12.31
CA ILE A 332 -7.51 54.71 -12.30
C ILE A 332 -8.47 55.02 -13.46
N ASP A 333 -8.46 54.17 -14.52
CA ASP A 333 -9.35 54.29 -15.65
C ASP A 333 -10.79 53.89 -15.33
N PHE A 334 -10.97 52.91 -14.43
CA PHE A 334 -12.27 52.35 -13.99
C PHE A 334 -12.12 51.57 -12.70
N ASP A 335 -13.23 51.38 -11.94
CA ASP A 335 -13.29 50.74 -10.61
C ASP A 335 -14.45 49.75 -10.44
N ASP A 336 -15.24 49.50 -11.49
CA ASP A 336 -16.44 48.67 -11.48
C ASP A 336 -16.16 47.19 -11.74
N PHE A 337 -15.16 46.63 -11.11
CA PHE A 337 -14.80 45.21 -11.20
C PHE A 337 -14.64 44.56 -9.83
N LEU A 338 -14.67 43.22 -9.81
CA LEU A 338 -14.60 42.43 -8.58
C LEU A 338 -13.15 42.01 -8.26
N VAL A 339 -12.79 42.10 -6.95
CA VAL A 339 -11.53 41.66 -6.42
C VAL A 339 -11.74 40.87 -5.10
N PRO A 340 -10.86 39.94 -4.71
CA PRO A 340 -10.89 39.39 -3.35
C PRO A 340 -10.58 40.50 -2.34
N ALA A 341 -11.33 40.56 -1.25
CA ALA A 341 -11.07 41.52 -0.16
C ALA A 341 -9.60 41.37 0.35
N LEU A 342 -8.95 42.49 0.65
CA LEU A 342 -7.56 42.60 1.03
C LEU A 342 -6.59 42.01 -0.02
N SER A 343 -6.84 42.26 -1.30
CA SER A 343 -5.91 41.86 -2.36
C SER A 343 -4.98 43.01 -2.78
N VAL A 344 -5.47 44.23 -2.72
CA VAL A 344 -4.69 45.44 -3.11
C VAL A 344 -4.16 46.18 -1.88
N GLN A 345 -4.96 46.29 -0.81
CA GLN A 345 -4.59 46.98 0.43
C GLN A 345 -3.23 46.55 0.99
N PRO A 346 -2.87 45.21 1.13
CA PRO A 346 -1.57 44.81 1.64
C PRO A 346 -0.40 45.25 0.75
N LEU A 347 -0.64 45.44 -0.56
CA LEU A 347 0.38 45.92 -1.47
C LEU A 347 0.65 47.41 -1.23
N VAL A 348 -0.40 48.19 -1.01
CA VAL A 348 -0.30 49.62 -0.64
C VAL A 348 0.36 49.79 0.73
N GLU A 349 -0.01 48.97 1.73
CA GLU A 349 0.63 48.98 3.03
C GLU A 349 2.14 48.69 2.93
N ASN A 350 2.55 47.74 2.08
CA ASN A 350 3.95 47.46 1.82
C ASN A 350 4.67 48.62 1.10
N ALA A 351 4.03 49.25 0.12
CA ALA A 351 4.57 50.39 -0.60
C ALA A 351 4.81 51.60 0.33
N VAL A 352 3.84 51.91 1.21
CA VAL A 352 4.00 53.00 2.17
C VAL A 352 5.06 52.65 3.21
N ARG A 353 4.96 51.51 3.87
CA ARG A 353 5.82 51.15 5.01
C ARG A 353 7.27 50.87 4.60
N HIS A 354 7.48 50.20 3.52
CA HIS A 354 8.78 49.68 3.09
C HIS A 354 9.37 50.47 1.88
N GLY A 355 8.51 51.07 1.05
CA GLY A 355 8.93 51.93 -0.01
C GLY A 355 9.27 53.32 0.51
N VAL A 356 8.26 54.06 0.90
CA VAL A 356 8.36 55.47 1.28
C VAL A 356 8.86 55.70 2.71
N GLY A 357 8.34 54.90 3.66
CA GLY A 357 8.62 55.04 5.10
C GLY A 357 10.07 54.85 5.53
N THR A 358 10.95 54.35 4.65
CA THR A 358 12.36 54.17 4.90
C THR A 358 13.25 55.38 4.50
N TYR A 359 12.65 56.39 3.84
CA TYR A 359 13.34 57.61 3.41
C TYR A 359 13.01 58.79 4.28
N ASP A 360 13.99 59.57 4.67
CA ASP A 360 13.81 60.84 5.38
C ASP A 360 13.21 61.93 4.46
N GLU A 361 13.51 61.86 3.16
CA GLU A 361 13.00 62.79 2.13
C GLU A 361 11.57 62.47 1.69
N GLY A 362 11.04 61.29 2.07
CA GLY A 362 9.71 60.83 1.64
C GLY A 362 9.71 60.14 0.29
N GLY A 363 8.51 59.96 -0.26
CA GLY A 363 8.36 59.32 -1.56
C GLY A 363 6.91 59.32 -2.05
N THR A 364 6.72 58.71 -3.23
CA THR A 364 5.41 58.64 -3.93
C THR A 364 4.98 57.18 -4.01
N VAL A 365 3.70 56.93 -3.73
CA VAL A 365 3.00 55.68 -4.00
C VAL A 365 1.97 55.97 -5.09
N THR A 366 2.05 55.26 -6.22
CA THR A 366 1.12 55.37 -7.33
C THR A 366 0.25 54.12 -7.39
N ILE A 367 -1.06 54.27 -7.44
CA ILE A 367 -2.04 53.20 -7.64
C ILE A 367 -2.65 53.39 -9.00
N SER A 368 -2.49 52.43 -9.90
CA SER A 368 -3.01 52.48 -11.24
C SER A 368 -3.88 51.28 -11.58
N VAL A 369 -4.90 51.51 -12.41
CA VAL A 369 -5.82 50.51 -12.95
C VAL A 369 -6.02 50.72 -14.42
N HIS A 370 -5.62 49.76 -15.23
CA HIS A 370 -5.72 49.83 -16.68
C HIS A 370 -6.28 48.52 -17.24
N ARG A 371 -6.84 48.60 -18.46
CA ARG A 371 -7.26 47.39 -19.19
C ARG A 371 -6.25 47.10 -20.31
N ASP A 372 -5.74 45.85 -20.29
CA ASP A 372 -4.89 45.34 -21.36
C ASP A 372 -5.56 44.12 -22.01
N GLY A 373 -6.19 44.34 -23.16
CA GLY A 373 -6.97 43.36 -23.88
C GLY A 373 -8.15 42.83 -23.06
N CYS A 374 -8.09 41.53 -22.67
CA CYS A 374 -9.10 40.88 -21.84
C CYS A 374 -8.67 40.81 -20.35
N SER A 375 -7.64 41.52 -19.96
CA SER A 375 -7.13 41.52 -18.59
C SER A 375 -7.24 42.89 -17.95
N ILE A 376 -7.56 42.90 -16.66
CA ILE A 376 -7.48 44.09 -15.80
C ILE A 376 -6.13 44.03 -15.09
N ILE A 377 -5.39 45.12 -15.16
CA ILE A 377 -4.10 45.27 -14.51
C ILE A 377 -4.27 46.33 -13.41
N VAL A 378 -3.97 45.88 -12.16
CA VAL A 378 -3.87 46.78 -10.99
C VAL A 378 -2.43 46.83 -10.58
N GLU A 379 -1.83 48.01 -10.54
CA GLU A 379 -0.45 48.22 -10.11
C GLU A 379 -0.36 49.13 -8.90
N VAL A 380 0.51 48.74 -7.98
CA VAL A 380 0.92 49.61 -6.86
C VAL A 380 2.43 49.78 -6.98
N CYS A 381 2.85 51.02 -7.27
CA CYS A 381 4.22 51.40 -7.48
C CYS A 381 4.73 52.28 -6.32
N ASP A 382 5.88 52.03 -5.79
CA ASP A 382 6.60 52.94 -4.91
C ASP A 382 7.96 53.34 -5.54
N ASN A 383 8.44 54.54 -5.21
CA ASN A 383 9.73 55.04 -5.60
C ASN A 383 10.82 54.87 -4.49
N GLY A 384 10.64 53.86 -3.63
CA GLY A 384 11.56 53.55 -2.52
C GLY A 384 12.82 52.81 -2.91
N ILE A 385 13.58 52.28 -1.89
CA ILE A 385 14.94 51.69 -2.06
C ILE A 385 14.94 50.38 -2.85
N GLY A 386 13.85 49.80 -3.23
CA GLY A 386 13.85 48.47 -3.84
C GLY A 386 14.47 47.38 -2.92
N ARG A 387 14.86 46.25 -3.48
CA ARG A 387 15.13 45.00 -2.75
C ARG A 387 16.62 44.83 -2.22
N LYS A 388 17.53 45.80 -2.52
CA LYS A 388 18.97 45.57 -2.32
C LYS A 388 19.49 45.54 -0.87
N ASP A 389 18.73 46.07 0.12
CA ASP A 389 19.25 46.24 1.51
C ASP A 389 18.34 45.66 2.62
N ILE A 390 17.61 44.56 2.36
CA ILE A 390 16.68 43.99 3.33
C ILE A 390 17.33 42.82 4.09
N THR A 391 17.26 42.84 5.44
CA THR A 391 17.71 41.75 6.28
C THR A 391 16.78 40.50 6.17
N GLU A 392 17.33 39.29 6.30
CA GLU A 392 16.59 38.01 6.22
C GLU A 392 15.30 37.94 7.09
N GLN A 393 15.27 38.65 8.23
CA GLN A 393 14.11 38.67 9.12
C GLN A 393 12.97 39.57 8.61
N GLN A 394 13.31 40.65 7.88
CA GLN A 394 12.34 41.52 7.23
C GLN A 394 11.72 40.86 5.99
N ASP A 395 12.51 40.07 5.26
CA ASP A 395 12.03 39.32 4.09
C ASP A 395 11.01 38.22 4.47
N LYS A 396 11.18 37.52 5.60
CA LYS A 396 10.23 36.53 6.11
C LYS A 396 8.86 37.12 6.50
N ARG A 397 8.82 38.35 7.04
CA ARG A 397 7.54 39.02 7.39
C ARG A 397 6.82 39.62 6.19
N ARG A 398 7.55 40.11 5.18
CA ARG A 398 7.01 40.53 3.87
C ARG A 398 6.36 39.36 3.13
N GLY A 399 6.94 38.17 3.21
CA GLY A 399 6.46 36.98 2.50
C GLY A 399 5.04 36.59 2.87
N ILE A 400 4.62 36.72 4.13
CA ILE A 400 3.30 36.24 4.58
C ILE A 400 2.13 37.02 3.97
N GLY A 401 2.22 38.36 3.92
CA GLY A 401 1.18 39.21 3.36
C GLY A 401 1.02 39.00 1.84
N ILE A 402 2.14 39.02 1.14
CA ILE A 402 2.20 38.83 -0.32
C ILE A 402 1.75 37.42 -0.72
N ASP A 403 2.16 36.39 0.00
CA ASP A 403 1.75 35.01 -0.26
C ASP A 403 0.26 34.80 -0.02
N ASN A 404 -0.34 35.48 0.95
CA ASN A 404 -1.77 35.47 1.18
C ASN A 404 -2.54 36.11 0.02
N VAL A 405 -2.07 37.24 -0.49
CA VAL A 405 -2.65 37.88 -1.68
C VAL A 405 -2.56 36.94 -2.90
N ARG A 406 -1.39 36.34 -3.13
CA ARG A 406 -1.17 35.41 -4.24
C ARG A 406 -2.12 34.19 -4.17
N LYS A 407 -2.28 33.61 -2.98
CA LYS A 407 -3.23 32.52 -2.74
C LYS A 407 -4.67 32.93 -2.94
N ARG A 408 -5.08 34.10 -2.46
CA ARG A 408 -6.47 34.60 -2.67
C ARG A 408 -6.79 34.79 -4.16
N LEU A 409 -5.92 35.45 -4.89
CA LEU A 409 -6.10 35.68 -6.34
C LEU A 409 -6.22 34.35 -7.09
N SER A 410 -5.36 33.38 -6.81
CA SER A 410 -5.39 32.09 -7.50
C SER A 410 -6.55 31.18 -7.10
N HIS A 411 -7.10 31.31 -5.87
CA HIS A 411 -8.19 30.44 -5.38
C HIS A 411 -9.59 31.02 -5.67
N MET A 412 -9.71 32.34 -5.67
CA MET A 412 -11.01 32.98 -5.76
C MET A 412 -11.33 33.53 -7.19
N MET A 413 -10.29 33.69 -8.00
CA MET A 413 -10.43 34.20 -9.37
C MET A 413 -9.19 33.76 -10.19
N ASP A 414 -9.26 33.92 -11.53
CA ASP A 414 -8.09 33.69 -12.40
C ASP A 414 -7.19 34.91 -12.37
N GLY A 415 -6.52 35.13 -11.24
CA GLY A 415 -5.69 36.28 -10.96
C GLY A 415 -4.24 35.89 -10.58
N ARG A 416 -3.29 36.72 -10.98
CA ARG A 416 -1.86 36.57 -10.74
C ARG A 416 -1.27 37.83 -10.11
N LEU A 417 -0.31 37.64 -9.16
CA LEU A 417 0.48 38.75 -8.59
C LEU A 417 1.96 38.58 -8.96
N ASP A 418 2.48 39.54 -9.61
CA ASP A 418 3.91 39.73 -9.94
C ASP A 418 4.49 40.92 -9.17
N ILE A 419 5.73 40.77 -8.66
CA ILE A 419 6.45 41.82 -7.95
C ILE A 419 7.77 42.08 -8.68
N ILE A 420 7.94 43.31 -9.13
CA ILE A 420 9.10 43.77 -9.86
C ILE A 420 9.80 44.84 -9.03
N SER A 421 10.99 44.50 -8.52
CA SER A 421 11.80 45.44 -7.72
C SER A 421 13.01 45.87 -8.51
N GLY A 422 13.26 47.17 -8.56
CA GLY A 422 14.38 47.83 -9.26
C GLY A 422 15.15 48.74 -8.35
N GLU A 423 16.12 49.49 -8.93
CA GLU A 423 16.91 50.50 -8.19
C GLU A 423 16.07 51.73 -7.78
N ASN A 424 14.96 51.96 -8.44
CA ASN A 424 14.12 53.15 -8.27
C ASN A 424 12.73 52.80 -7.65
N GLY A 425 12.60 51.69 -6.92
CA GLY A 425 11.37 51.33 -6.25
C GLY A 425 10.87 49.93 -6.57
N THR A 426 9.64 49.63 -6.14
CA THR A 426 8.96 48.32 -6.33
C THR A 426 7.60 48.56 -7.01
N THR A 427 7.29 47.69 -7.96
CA THR A 427 5.95 47.61 -8.60
C THR A 427 5.34 46.24 -8.25
N ALA A 428 4.19 46.25 -7.60
CA ALA A 428 3.35 45.09 -7.41
C ALA A 428 2.21 45.11 -8.41
N ARG A 429 2.14 44.13 -9.32
CA ARG A 429 1.18 44.05 -10.41
C ARG A 429 0.24 42.86 -10.20
N ILE A 430 -1.07 43.13 -10.09
CA ILE A 430 -2.13 42.15 -10.15
C ILE A 430 -2.66 42.10 -11.57
N THR A 431 -2.72 40.94 -12.16
CA THR A 431 -3.37 40.69 -13.47
C THR A 431 -4.58 39.80 -13.24
N ILE A 432 -5.77 40.28 -13.65
CA ILE A 432 -7.04 39.57 -13.52
C ILE A 432 -7.55 39.31 -14.93
N THR A 433 -7.82 38.06 -15.29
CA THR A 433 -8.43 37.71 -16.57
C THR A 433 -9.94 37.78 -16.45
N GLU A 434 -10.59 38.65 -17.18
CA GLU A 434 -12.06 38.71 -17.24
C GLU A 434 -12.57 37.43 -17.96
N PRO A 435 -13.53 36.67 -17.38
CA PRO A 435 -14.13 35.57 -18.09
C PRO A 435 -14.85 36.13 -19.31
N GLN A 436 -14.50 35.67 -20.53
CA GLN A 436 -15.23 36.00 -21.73
C GLN A 436 -16.68 35.59 -21.53
N VAL A 437 -17.58 36.56 -21.37
CA VAL A 437 -19.01 36.35 -21.48
C VAL A 437 -19.25 35.97 -22.93
N LYS A 438 -19.48 34.70 -23.23
CA LYS A 438 -20.03 34.26 -24.52
C LYS A 438 -21.33 35.01 -24.68
N LYS A 439 -21.36 36.00 -25.60
CA LYS A 439 -22.62 36.53 -26.14
C LYS A 439 -23.31 35.33 -26.76
N GLU A 440 -24.29 34.74 -26.05
CA GLU A 440 -25.30 33.94 -26.69
C GLU A 440 -25.95 34.84 -27.75
N SER A 441 -25.62 34.52 -28.98
CA SER A 441 -26.30 35.10 -30.14
C SER A 441 -27.78 34.77 -29.99
N GLU A 442 -28.59 35.81 -29.77
CA GLU A 442 -29.99 35.81 -30.11
C GLU A 442 -30.09 35.42 -31.60
N GLU A 443 -30.37 34.15 -31.86
CA GLU A 443 -30.96 33.71 -33.12
C GLU A 443 -32.35 33.12 -32.81
N LYS A 444 -33.28 33.77 -33.47
CA LYS A 444 -34.73 33.59 -33.57
C LYS A 444 -35.21 32.15 -33.62
#